data_b068aa33795337ae6f9ef82e9746bf00
#
_entry.id   b068aa33795337ae6f9ef82e9746bf00
#
_cell.length_a   1.000
_cell.length_b   1.000
_cell.length_c   1.000
_cell.angle_alpha   90.00
_cell.angle_beta   90.00
_cell.angle_gamma   90.00
#
_symmetry.space_group_name_H-M   'P 1'
#
loop_
_entity.id
_entity.type
_entity.pdbx_description
1 polymer ?
#
loop_
_entity_poly.entity_id
_entity_poly.type
_entity_poly.pdbx_seq_one_letter_code
_entity_poly.pdbx_strand_id
1 'polypeptide(L)'
;YNKEDDFLYATQNSPAQLLKIARSGDIIGRAPLPFISDAETIEHIQGNIFAAVDEKTSELFFFTVTKDMHFSLRNKIQLEKFNKKNRGFEGLAWKAEGRMLFVAKERRPTGMFAYQLSPDLLSAKQVTIPEELNDIHVKDISGLDFNNESLMILSDESRKLLKFNLTEMSFVEMMDLTKGNHSLTSDLLQPEGIVTLPDESIYVASEPDILAKFVPNK
;
A
#
# COMPACT_ATOMS: atom_id res chain seq x y z
N TYR A 1 -8.17 1.29 2.19
CA TYR A 1 -9.54 1.36 2.74
C TYR A 1 -10.12 2.76 2.57
N ASN A 2 -11.30 2.85 2.03
CA ASN A 2 -12.03 4.12 1.99
C ASN A 2 -13.10 4.12 3.09
N LYS A 3 -12.87 4.93 4.12
CA LYS A 3 -13.78 5.03 5.29
C LYS A 3 -15.12 5.71 4.98
N GLU A 4 -15.25 6.42 3.85
CA GLU A 4 -16.49 7.11 3.49
C GLU A 4 -17.54 6.14 2.92
N ASP A 5 -17.10 5.08 2.23
CA ASP A 5 -18.00 4.07 1.66
C ASP A 5 -17.86 2.68 2.32
N ASP A 6 -16.92 2.53 3.26
CA ASP A 6 -16.67 1.34 4.06
C ASP A 6 -16.22 0.10 3.23
N PHE A 7 -15.46 0.34 2.16
CA PHE A 7 -14.93 -0.71 1.30
C PHE A 7 -13.41 -0.73 1.26
N LEU A 8 -12.87 -1.92 1.03
CA LEU A 8 -11.48 -2.13 0.68
C LEU A 8 -11.32 -1.94 -0.83
N TYR A 9 -10.14 -1.48 -1.23
CA TYR A 9 -9.76 -1.35 -2.62
C TYR A 9 -8.41 -2.02 -2.83
N ALA A 10 -8.27 -2.79 -3.90
CA ALA A 10 -7.04 -3.45 -4.28
C ALA A 10 -6.78 -3.29 -5.78
N THR A 11 -5.54 -3.37 -6.19
CA THR A 11 -5.14 -3.48 -7.58
C THR A 11 -4.92 -4.95 -7.95
N GLN A 12 -5.17 -5.25 -9.20
CA GLN A 12 -4.70 -6.45 -9.89
C GLN A 12 -3.81 -5.97 -11.03
N ASN A 13 -2.62 -6.53 -11.18
CA ASN A 13 -1.63 -6.02 -12.13
C ASN A 13 -1.85 -6.50 -13.57
N SER A 14 -2.37 -7.69 -13.79
CA SER A 14 -2.47 -8.27 -15.15
C SER A 14 -3.82 -8.96 -15.42
N PRO A 15 -4.75 -8.33 -16.17
CA PRO A 15 -4.73 -6.95 -16.63
C PRO A 15 -4.90 -5.96 -15.47
N ALA A 16 -4.33 -4.74 -15.60
CA ALA A 16 -4.44 -3.73 -14.56
C ALA A 16 -5.91 -3.36 -14.29
N GLN A 17 -6.37 -3.65 -13.09
CA GLN A 17 -7.75 -3.40 -12.63
C GLN A 17 -7.77 -2.90 -11.19
N LEU A 18 -8.77 -2.09 -10.89
CA LEU A 18 -9.17 -1.76 -9.54
C LEU A 18 -10.28 -2.69 -9.08
N LEU A 19 -10.13 -3.29 -7.93
CA LEU A 19 -11.13 -4.12 -7.26
C LEU A 19 -11.74 -3.33 -6.11
N LYS A 20 -13.06 -3.37 -5.97
CA LYS A 20 -13.79 -2.90 -4.79
C LYS A 20 -14.26 -4.13 -4.02
N ILE A 21 -13.89 -4.22 -2.75
CA ILE A 21 -14.02 -5.43 -1.96
C ILE A 21 -14.77 -5.09 -0.66
N ALA A 22 -15.80 -5.85 -0.34
CA ALA A 22 -16.48 -5.75 0.95
C ALA A 22 -15.58 -6.27 2.09
N ARG A 23 -15.85 -5.86 3.33
CA ARG A 23 -15.13 -6.37 4.52
C ARG A 23 -15.28 -7.88 4.73
N SER A 24 -16.26 -8.51 4.07
CA SER A 24 -16.42 -9.96 4.02
C SER A 24 -15.41 -10.66 3.10
N GLY A 25 -14.74 -9.92 2.22
CA GLY A 25 -13.87 -10.42 1.15
C GLY A 25 -14.55 -10.53 -0.22
N ASP A 26 -15.85 -10.27 -0.32
CA ASP A 26 -16.58 -10.32 -1.58
C ASP A 26 -16.16 -9.18 -2.52
N ILE A 27 -15.80 -9.50 -3.74
CA ILE A 27 -15.53 -8.50 -4.77
C ILE A 27 -16.88 -8.00 -5.31
N ILE A 28 -17.18 -6.74 -5.06
CA ILE A 28 -18.45 -6.10 -5.43
C ILE A 28 -18.35 -5.19 -6.66
N GLY A 29 -17.13 -4.89 -7.12
CA GLY A 29 -16.89 -4.07 -8.30
C GLY A 29 -15.49 -4.27 -8.87
N ARG A 30 -15.40 -4.08 -10.20
CA ARG A 30 -14.13 -4.12 -10.95
C ARG A 30 -14.13 -2.99 -11.97
N ALA A 31 -12.99 -2.31 -12.11
CA ALA A 31 -12.79 -1.30 -13.16
C ALA A 31 -11.40 -1.45 -13.78
N PRO A 32 -11.26 -1.44 -15.11
CA PRO A 32 -9.95 -1.46 -15.74
C PRO A 32 -9.19 -0.16 -15.44
N LEU A 33 -7.87 -0.23 -15.32
CA LEU A 33 -6.96 0.92 -15.16
C LEU A 33 -6.07 1.07 -16.41
N PRO A 34 -6.62 1.53 -17.56
CA PRO A 34 -5.93 1.47 -18.85
C PRO A 34 -4.72 2.42 -18.97
N PHE A 35 -4.51 3.29 -17.99
CA PHE A 35 -3.39 4.22 -17.93
C PHE A 35 -2.21 3.69 -17.11
N ILE A 36 -2.36 2.55 -16.42
CA ILE A 36 -1.33 1.86 -15.65
C ILE A 36 -1.05 0.53 -16.32
N SER A 37 0.22 0.22 -16.55
CA SER A 37 0.62 -1.04 -17.21
C SER A 37 0.99 -2.14 -16.20
N ASP A 38 1.36 -1.73 -14.97
CA ASP A 38 1.79 -2.60 -13.89
C ASP A 38 1.40 -1.97 -12.55
N ALA A 39 0.20 -2.32 -12.08
CA ALA A 39 -0.43 -1.68 -10.93
C ALA A 39 -0.16 -2.50 -9.66
N GLU A 40 0.94 -2.18 -8.95
CA GLU A 40 1.34 -2.91 -7.74
C GLU A 40 0.80 -2.26 -6.46
N THR A 41 0.34 -1.01 -6.54
CA THR A 41 -0.07 -0.26 -5.35
C THR A 41 -1.37 0.47 -5.56
N ILE A 42 -2.12 0.68 -4.48
CA ILE A 42 -3.28 1.57 -4.43
C ILE A 42 -3.39 2.24 -3.07
N GLU A 43 -3.68 3.53 -3.05
CA GLU A 43 -3.89 4.29 -1.82
C GLU A 43 -5.10 5.21 -1.95
N HIS A 44 -5.94 5.26 -0.92
CA HIS A 44 -7.04 6.21 -0.84
C HIS A 44 -6.55 7.54 -0.27
N ILE A 45 -6.65 8.61 -1.04
CA ILE A 45 -6.17 9.95 -0.66
C ILE A 45 -7.23 10.73 0.11
N GLN A 46 -8.38 10.97 -0.53
CA GLN A 46 -9.53 11.65 0.07
C GLN A 46 -10.76 11.56 -0.84
N GLY A 47 -11.96 11.51 -0.26
CA GLY A 47 -13.21 11.48 -1.02
C GLY A 47 -13.23 10.31 -2.00
N ASN A 48 -13.33 10.62 -3.28
CA ASN A 48 -13.26 9.63 -4.35
C ASN A 48 -11.91 9.61 -5.08
N ILE A 49 -10.86 10.22 -4.51
CA ILE A 49 -9.53 10.30 -5.10
C ILE A 49 -8.65 9.17 -4.58
N PHE A 50 -8.04 8.46 -5.51
CA PHE A 50 -7.07 7.40 -5.27
C PHE A 50 -5.73 7.73 -5.95
N ALA A 51 -4.68 7.13 -5.44
CA ALA A 51 -3.36 7.14 -6.04
C ALA A 51 -2.87 5.70 -6.28
N ALA A 52 -2.14 5.49 -7.36
CA ALA A 52 -1.46 4.22 -7.66
C ALA A 52 -0.14 4.51 -8.37
N VAL A 53 0.83 3.62 -8.20
CA VAL A 53 2.11 3.70 -8.93
C VAL A 53 2.15 2.60 -9.99
N ASP A 54 2.64 2.97 -11.16
CA ASP A 54 3.04 2.01 -12.19
C ASP A 54 4.50 1.63 -11.95
N GLU A 55 4.76 0.37 -11.63
CA GLU A 55 6.10 -0.13 -11.29
C GLU A 55 7.09 0.08 -12.45
N LYS A 56 6.65 -0.16 -13.69
CA LYS A 56 7.53 -0.07 -14.88
C LYS A 56 8.00 1.33 -15.18
N THR A 57 7.12 2.33 -14.96
CA THR A 57 7.40 3.72 -15.31
C THR A 57 7.81 4.57 -14.11
N SER A 58 7.56 4.11 -12.89
CA SER A 58 7.66 4.87 -11.63
C SER A 58 6.84 6.16 -11.69
N GLU A 59 5.71 6.15 -12.39
CA GLU A 59 4.75 7.25 -12.44
C GLU A 59 3.68 7.03 -11.37
N LEU A 60 3.44 8.06 -10.57
CA LEU A 60 2.35 8.13 -9.60
C LEU A 60 1.13 8.73 -10.29
N PHE A 61 0.05 7.98 -10.36
CA PHE A 61 -1.22 8.38 -10.97
C PHE A 61 -2.21 8.78 -9.90
N PHE A 62 -2.91 9.91 -10.10
CA PHE A 62 -4.07 10.31 -9.31
C PHE A 62 -5.33 10.20 -10.18
N PHE A 63 -6.34 9.54 -9.67
CA PHE A 63 -7.60 9.34 -10.38
C PHE A 63 -8.79 9.35 -9.42
N THR A 64 -9.95 9.60 -9.95
CA THR A 64 -11.22 9.51 -9.20
C THR A 64 -11.93 8.23 -9.55
N VAL A 65 -12.61 7.65 -8.55
CA VAL A 65 -13.49 6.48 -8.71
C VAL A 65 -14.87 6.81 -8.20
N THR A 66 -15.89 6.64 -9.04
CA THR A 66 -17.29 6.81 -8.63
C THR A 66 -17.81 5.56 -7.93
N LYS A 67 -18.99 5.67 -7.29
CA LYS A 67 -19.65 4.50 -6.66
C LYS A 67 -19.93 3.37 -7.65
N ASP A 68 -20.16 3.68 -8.92
CA ASP A 68 -20.41 2.71 -10.01
C ASP A 68 -19.12 2.25 -10.69
N MET A 69 -17.97 2.45 -10.03
CA MET A 69 -16.66 2.04 -10.51
C MET A 69 -16.22 2.69 -11.84
N HIS A 70 -16.77 3.89 -12.18
CA HIS A 70 -16.19 4.70 -13.25
C HIS A 70 -15.02 5.50 -12.70
N PHE A 71 -13.92 5.51 -13.45
CA PHE A 71 -12.74 6.28 -13.08
C PHE A 71 -12.45 7.39 -14.10
N SER A 72 -11.74 8.42 -13.63
CA SER A 72 -11.19 9.49 -14.47
C SER A 72 -9.80 9.84 -13.98
N LEU A 73 -8.84 9.78 -14.89
CA LEU A 73 -7.47 10.22 -14.61
C LEU A 73 -7.47 11.72 -14.34
N ARG A 74 -6.85 12.14 -13.24
CA ARG A 74 -6.71 13.55 -12.86
C ARG A 74 -5.35 14.10 -13.22
N ASN A 75 -4.30 13.40 -12.80
CA ASN A 75 -2.92 13.81 -12.95
C ASN A 75 -1.99 12.62 -12.85
N LYS A 76 -0.76 12.80 -13.32
CA LYS A 76 0.35 11.91 -13.03
C LYS A 76 1.63 12.68 -12.73
N ILE A 77 2.45 12.13 -11.85
CA ILE A 77 3.72 12.71 -11.40
C ILE A 77 4.81 11.68 -11.58
N GLN A 78 5.93 12.07 -12.19
CA GLN A 78 7.10 11.21 -12.27
C GLN A 78 7.81 11.20 -10.92
N LEU A 79 7.92 10.03 -10.31
CA LEU A 79 8.77 9.77 -9.15
C LEU A 79 10.21 9.41 -9.60
N GLU A 80 11.07 9.08 -8.63
CA GLU A 80 12.42 8.60 -8.93
C GLU A 80 12.38 7.35 -9.82
N LYS A 81 13.24 7.31 -10.85
CA LYS A 81 13.31 6.15 -11.76
C LYS A 81 14.44 5.21 -11.37
N PHE A 82 14.14 3.92 -11.38
CA PHE A 82 15.13 2.86 -11.18
C PHE A 82 15.47 2.18 -12.50
N ASN A 83 16.78 2.00 -12.75
CA ASN A 83 17.29 1.54 -14.06
C ASN A 83 17.21 0.01 -14.30
N LYS A 84 16.50 -0.77 -13.48
CA LYS A 84 16.45 -2.23 -13.58
C LYS A 84 15.04 -2.77 -13.30
N LYS A 85 14.63 -3.80 -14.05
CA LYS A 85 13.38 -4.54 -13.82
C LYS A 85 13.31 -5.12 -12.39
N ASN A 86 12.11 -5.26 -11.84
CA ASN A 86 11.80 -5.76 -10.49
C ASN A 86 12.54 -4.99 -9.38
N ARG A 87 12.51 -3.67 -9.45
CA ARG A 87 13.04 -2.73 -8.45
C ARG A 87 12.20 -1.49 -8.34
N GLY A 88 10.93 -1.61 -8.69
CA GLY A 88 9.97 -0.53 -8.66
C GLY A 88 9.46 -0.23 -7.25
N PHE A 89 8.42 0.58 -7.22
CA PHE A 89 7.69 0.89 -6.01
C PHE A 89 6.55 -0.10 -5.82
N GLU A 90 6.52 -0.76 -4.68
CA GLU A 90 5.52 -1.77 -4.31
C GLU A 90 4.74 -1.43 -3.04
N GLY A 91 4.91 -0.25 -2.50
CA GLY A 91 4.16 0.21 -1.34
C GLY A 91 3.82 1.69 -1.41
N LEU A 92 2.57 2.02 -1.09
CA LEU A 92 2.12 3.40 -0.86
C LEU A 92 1.43 3.49 0.50
N ALA A 93 1.67 4.60 1.23
CA ALA A 93 0.96 4.90 2.45
C ALA A 93 0.72 6.40 2.57
N TRP A 94 -0.51 6.80 2.86
CA TRP A 94 -0.92 8.21 2.91
C TRP A 94 -1.10 8.72 4.34
N LYS A 95 -0.29 9.69 4.74
CA LYS A 95 -0.50 10.50 5.93
C LYS A 95 -1.16 11.81 5.52
N ALA A 96 -2.45 11.95 5.81
CA ALA A 96 -3.22 13.15 5.43
C ALA A 96 -2.68 14.42 6.09
N GLU A 97 -2.25 14.34 7.36
CA GLU A 97 -1.57 15.43 8.02
C GLU A 97 -0.22 15.70 7.35
N GLY A 98 0.00 16.96 6.94
CA GLY A 98 1.18 17.35 6.18
C GLY A 98 1.19 16.89 4.71
N ARG A 99 0.16 16.15 4.26
CA ARG A 99 0.05 15.60 2.90
C ARG A 99 1.29 14.82 2.48
N MET A 100 1.65 13.86 3.32
CA MET A 100 2.83 13.02 3.13
C MET A 100 2.45 11.70 2.49
N LEU A 101 3.05 11.39 1.36
CA LEU A 101 2.97 10.09 0.71
C LEU A 101 4.29 9.35 0.94
N PHE A 102 4.23 8.24 1.65
CA PHE A 102 5.34 7.30 1.77
C PHE A 102 5.27 6.31 0.62
N VAL A 103 6.44 6.00 0.06
CA VAL A 103 6.58 5.11 -1.07
C VAL A 103 7.72 4.14 -0.79
N ALA A 104 7.45 2.85 -0.87
CA ALA A 104 8.46 1.82 -0.66
C ALA A 104 8.98 1.26 -1.97
N LYS A 105 10.29 1.12 -2.05
CA LYS A 105 10.97 0.36 -3.07
C LYS A 105 11.18 -1.07 -2.58
N GLU A 106 10.80 -2.03 -3.40
CA GLU A 106 10.75 -3.44 -3.08
C GLU A 106 12.07 -3.97 -2.50
N ARG A 107 13.15 -3.97 -3.31
CA ARG A 107 14.40 -4.66 -2.95
C ARG A 107 15.64 -4.10 -3.66
N ARG A 108 16.82 -4.56 -3.20
CA ARG A 108 18.16 -4.41 -3.81
C ARG A 108 18.66 -2.98 -4.02
N PRO A 109 18.82 -2.21 -2.96
CA PRO A 109 18.32 -2.44 -1.62
C PRO A 109 16.84 -2.08 -1.49
N THR A 110 16.17 -2.55 -0.45
CA THR A 110 14.90 -1.98 0.02
C THR A 110 15.10 -0.50 0.33
N GLY A 111 14.08 0.30 0.15
CA GLY A 111 14.19 1.73 0.43
C GLY A 111 12.83 2.36 0.69
N MET A 112 12.85 3.37 1.53
CA MET A 112 11.68 4.20 1.81
C MET A 112 11.90 5.60 1.28
N PHE A 113 10.88 6.18 0.68
CA PHE A 113 10.85 7.54 0.19
C PHE A 113 9.62 8.25 0.76
N ALA A 114 9.71 9.56 0.93
CA ALA A 114 8.55 10.35 1.29
C ALA A 114 8.43 11.56 0.37
N TYR A 115 7.21 11.87 -0.01
CA TYR A 115 6.88 13.01 -0.86
C TYR A 115 5.79 13.84 -0.21
N GLN A 116 6.04 15.15 -0.11
CA GLN A 116 5.00 16.10 0.23
C GLN A 116 4.23 16.48 -1.02
N LEU A 117 2.93 16.20 -1.04
CA LEU A 117 2.06 16.52 -2.18
C LEU A 117 1.52 17.95 -2.06
N SER A 118 1.40 18.64 -3.20
CA SER A 118 0.67 19.91 -3.27
C SER A 118 -0.83 19.71 -2.99
N PRO A 119 -1.56 20.74 -2.51
CA PRO A 119 -3.00 20.63 -2.21
C PRO A 119 -3.87 20.20 -3.40
N ASP A 120 -3.47 20.57 -4.61
CA ASP A 120 -4.14 20.25 -5.87
C ASP A 120 -3.69 18.89 -6.46
N LEU A 121 -2.71 18.21 -5.83
CA LEU A 121 -2.11 16.95 -6.28
C LEU A 121 -1.40 17.04 -7.64
N LEU A 122 -0.98 18.25 -8.06
CA LEU A 122 -0.29 18.45 -9.33
C LEU A 122 1.24 18.30 -9.23
N SER A 123 1.78 18.34 -8.00
CA SER A 123 3.22 18.20 -7.76
C SER A 123 3.53 17.43 -6.49
N ALA A 124 4.69 16.81 -6.48
CA ALA A 124 5.26 16.10 -5.34
C ALA A 124 6.70 16.60 -5.10
N LYS A 125 7.01 16.93 -3.87
CA LYS A 125 8.37 17.30 -3.46
C LYS A 125 8.90 16.20 -2.56
N GLN A 126 9.98 15.56 -2.95
CA GLN A 126 10.67 14.60 -2.09
C GLN A 126 11.18 15.30 -0.83
N VAL A 127 10.99 14.66 0.31
CA VAL A 127 11.41 15.14 1.62
C VAL A 127 12.27 14.10 2.31
N THR A 128 13.10 14.56 3.26
CA THR A 128 13.94 13.67 4.06
C THR A 128 13.06 12.84 5.00
N ILE A 129 13.33 11.54 5.05
CA ILE A 129 12.76 10.63 6.05
C ILE A 129 13.70 10.48 7.25
N PRO A 130 13.20 10.03 8.41
CA PRO A 130 14.05 9.65 9.55
C PRO A 130 15.08 8.59 9.16
N GLU A 131 16.31 8.73 9.66
CA GLU A 131 17.39 7.76 9.35
C GLU A 131 17.04 6.35 9.83
N GLU A 132 16.37 6.25 10.96
CA GLU A 132 15.90 4.98 11.55
C GLU A 132 14.98 4.21 10.58
N LEU A 133 14.22 4.92 9.74
CA LEU A 133 13.35 4.29 8.74
C LEU A 133 14.14 3.61 7.60
N ASN A 134 15.42 3.91 7.44
CA ASN A 134 16.29 3.20 6.50
C ASN A 134 16.87 1.90 7.07
N ASP A 135 16.75 1.67 8.39
CA ASP A 135 17.24 0.45 9.06
C ASP A 135 16.17 -0.65 9.08
N ILE A 136 15.57 -0.88 7.93
CA ILE A 136 14.51 -1.89 7.77
C ILE A 136 15.16 -3.26 7.58
N HIS A 137 14.98 -4.15 8.57
CA HIS A 137 15.53 -5.50 8.56
C HIS A 137 14.57 -6.53 7.98
N VAL A 138 14.17 -6.34 6.71
CA VAL A 138 13.40 -7.30 5.92
C VAL A 138 14.07 -7.53 4.56
N LYS A 139 13.74 -8.63 3.90
CA LYS A 139 14.32 -9.00 2.61
C LYS A 139 13.77 -8.14 1.46
N ASP A 140 12.52 -7.73 1.58
CA ASP A 140 11.77 -6.92 0.62
C ASP A 140 10.71 -6.07 1.33
N ILE A 141 10.08 -5.16 0.61
CA ILE A 141 8.87 -4.46 1.05
C ILE A 141 7.83 -4.64 -0.04
N SER A 142 6.75 -5.36 0.28
CA SER A 142 5.67 -5.70 -0.65
C SER A 142 4.38 -4.91 -0.41
N GLY A 143 4.29 -4.15 0.67
CA GLY A 143 3.13 -3.31 0.96
C GLY A 143 3.37 -2.31 2.07
N LEU A 144 2.65 -1.21 2.02
CA LEU A 144 2.63 -0.17 3.04
C LEU A 144 1.19 0.22 3.41
N ASP A 145 1.02 0.63 4.66
CA ASP A 145 -0.16 1.34 5.13
C ASP A 145 0.24 2.38 6.19
N PHE A 146 -0.57 3.39 6.39
CA PHE A 146 -0.34 4.38 7.45
C PHE A 146 -1.53 4.45 8.39
N ASN A 147 -1.29 4.15 9.65
CA ASN A 147 -2.32 4.19 10.69
C ASN A 147 -1.75 4.66 12.03
N ASN A 148 -2.47 5.57 12.70
CA ASN A 148 -2.15 6.03 14.06
C ASN A 148 -0.66 6.39 14.26
N GLU A 149 -0.14 7.35 13.46
CA GLU A 149 1.25 7.83 13.47
C GLU A 149 2.30 6.72 13.23
N SER A 150 1.91 5.64 12.59
CA SER A 150 2.79 4.52 12.30
C SER A 150 2.68 4.07 10.85
N LEU A 151 3.82 3.73 10.27
CA LEU A 151 3.90 2.98 9.03
C LEU A 151 3.81 1.50 9.33
N MET A 152 2.91 0.83 8.65
CA MET A 152 2.79 -0.61 8.60
C MET A 152 3.54 -1.09 7.36
N ILE A 153 4.49 -1.99 7.53
CA ILE A 153 5.42 -2.41 6.49
C ILE A 153 5.32 -3.92 6.33
N LEU A 154 4.80 -4.33 5.17
CA LEU A 154 4.64 -5.73 4.82
C LEU A 154 5.86 -6.23 4.05
N SER A 155 6.30 -7.44 4.34
CA SER A 155 7.37 -8.15 3.61
C SER A 155 6.89 -9.53 3.21
N ASP A 156 6.92 -9.84 1.92
CA ASP A 156 6.63 -11.16 1.38
C ASP A 156 7.73 -12.16 1.72
N GLU A 157 8.96 -11.90 1.29
CA GLU A 157 10.07 -12.84 1.46
C GLU A 157 10.44 -13.08 2.93
N SER A 158 10.14 -12.13 3.83
CA SER A 158 10.31 -12.29 5.27
C SER A 158 9.07 -12.84 5.96
N ARG A 159 7.90 -12.81 5.31
CA ARG A 159 6.57 -13.15 5.86
C ARG A 159 6.31 -12.46 7.18
N LYS A 160 6.53 -11.15 7.20
CA LYS A 160 6.43 -10.33 8.39
C LYS A 160 5.64 -9.06 8.15
N LEU A 161 4.97 -8.63 9.20
CA LEU A 161 4.43 -7.30 9.32
C LEU A 161 5.20 -6.55 10.40
N LEU A 162 5.81 -5.44 10.04
CA LEU A 162 6.48 -4.52 10.95
C LEU A 162 5.64 -3.26 11.11
N LYS A 163 5.80 -2.62 12.26
CA LYS A 163 5.28 -1.28 12.54
C LYS A 163 6.45 -0.36 12.85
N PHE A 164 6.52 0.76 12.15
CA PHE A 164 7.44 1.85 12.49
C PHE A 164 6.66 3.01 13.09
N ASN A 165 6.91 3.33 14.34
CA ASN A 165 6.30 4.47 15.01
C ASN A 165 7.08 5.75 14.69
N LEU A 166 6.43 6.71 14.02
CA LEU A 166 7.06 7.98 13.62
C LEU A 166 7.34 8.92 14.80
N THR A 167 6.71 8.73 15.95
CA THR A 167 6.96 9.52 17.14
C THR A 167 8.11 8.95 17.96
N GLU A 168 8.14 7.65 18.14
CA GLU A 168 9.16 6.93 18.92
C GLU A 168 10.41 6.58 18.11
N MET A 169 10.34 6.77 16.78
CA MET A 169 11.41 6.44 15.82
C MET A 169 11.92 5.00 15.98
N SER A 170 11.00 4.05 16.13
CA SER A 170 11.34 2.67 16.44
C SER A 170 10.49 1.65 15.68
N PHE A 171 11.10 0.51 15.37
CA PHE A 171 10.43 -0.65 14.79
C PHE A 171 9.92 -1.60 15.85
N VAL A 172 8.74 -2.17 15.58
CA VAL A 172 8.19 -3.31 16.29
C VAL A 172 7.78 -4.36 15.27
N GLU A 173 8.21 -5.61 15.44
CA GLU A 173 7.64 -6.73 14.69
C GLU A 173 6.26 -7.02 15.26
N MET A 174 5.23 -6.86 14.42
CA MET A 174 3.85 -7.04 14.85
C MET A 174 3.36 -8.46 14.62
N MET A 175 3.67 -9.04 13.46
CA MET A 175 3.13 -10.33 13.06
C MET A 175 4.15 -11.14 12.28
N ASP A 176 4.22 -12.42 12.61
CA ASP A 176 4.80 -13.47 11.79
C ASP A 176 3.68 -14.15 11.01
N LEU A 177 3.74 -14.07 9.67
CA LEU A 177 2.71 -14.56 8.77
C LEU A 177 2.91 -16.02 8.36
N THR A 178 3.63 -16.79 9.18
CA THR A 178 3.83 -18.22 8.99
C THR A 178 2.82 -19.06 9.75
N LYS A 179 2.68 -20.31 9.32
CA LYS A 179 1.78 -21.30 9.92
C LYS A 179 1.98 -21.42 11.44
N GLY A 180 0.86 -21.45 12.15
CA GLY A 180 0.82 -21.58 13.61
C GLY A 180 0.78 -20.25 14.36
N ASN A 181 1.15 -19.15 13.71
CA ASN A 181 1.04 -17.80 14.26
C ASN A 181 -0.33 -17.18 13.88
N HIS A 182 -0.86 -16.34 14.76
CA HIS A 182 -2.11 -15.58 14.53
C HIS A 182 -3.28 -16.43 13.99
N SER A 183 -3.36 -17.71 14.42
CA SER A 183 -4.35 -18.71 13.97
C SER A 183 -4.23 -19.12 12.49
N LEU A 184 -3.11 -18.84 11.85
CA LEU A 184 -2.86 -19.29 10.49
C LEU A 184 -2.70 -20.81 10.42
N THR A 185 -3.46 -21.45 9.55
CA THR A 185 -3.37 -22.90 9.30
C THR A 185 -2.31 -23.28 8.26
N SER A 186 -1.86 -22.29 7.48
CA SER A 186 -0.76 -22.36 6.51
C SER A 186 0.01 -21.05 6.51
N ASP A 187 1.20 -21.03 5.92
CA ASP A 187 1.91 -19.80 5.64
C ASP A 187 1.04 -18.90 4.74
N LEU A 188 1.07 -17.61 4.98
CA LEU A 188 0.52 -16.64 4.03
C LEU A 188 1.59 -16.43 2.93
N LEU A 189 1.31 -16.94 1.74
CA LEU A 189 2.25 -16.91 0.62
C LEU A 189 2.03 -15.63 -0.19
N GLN A 190 3.14 -14.97 -0.58
CA GLN A 190 3.12 -13.74 -1.38
C GLN A 190 2.13 -12.68 -0.84
N PRO A 191 2.30 -12.23 0.42
CA PRO A 191 1.52 -11.12 0.95
C PRO A 191 1.99 -9.80 0.31
N GLU A 192 1.12 -9.14 -0.47
CA GLU A 192 1.48 -7.99 -1.30
C GLU A 192 0.67 -6.73 -1.01
N GLY A 193 -0.42 -6.86 -0.27
CA GLY A 193 -1.24 -5.71 0.10
C GLY A 193 -1.61 -5.72 1.57
N ILE A 194 -1.61 -4.53 2.18
CA ILE A 194 -2.00 -4.37 3.59
C ILE A 194 -2.88 -3.14 3.76
N VAL A 195 -3.81 -3.24 4.70
CA VAL A 195 -4.55 -2.09 5.23
C VAL A 195 -4.99 -2.34 6.66
N THR A 196 -4.87 -1.31 7.49
CA THR A 196 -5.36 -1.30 8.87
C THR A 196 -6.60 -0.42 8.97
N LEU A 197 -7.67 -0.95 9.52
CA LEU A 197 -8.93 -0.25 9.67
C LEU A 197 -9.01 0.52 11.01
N PRO A 198 -9.97 1.45 11.17
CA PRO A 198 -10.15 2.19 12.41
C PRO A 198 -10.49 1.34 13.64
N ASP A 199 -11.01 0.11 13.43
CA ASP A 199 -11.27 -0.87 14.48
C ASP A 199 -10.05 -1.75 14.80
N GLU A 200 -8.87 -1.34 14.31
CA GLU A 200 -7.59 -2.03 14.42
C GLU A 200 -7.52 -3.39 13.73
N SER A 201 -8.56 -3.80 12.99
CA SER A 201 -8.46 -4.99 12.17
C SER A 201 -7.49 -4.74 10.99
N ILE A 202 -6.68 -5.75 10.70
CA ILE A 202 -5.69 -5.73 9.63
C ILE A 202 -6.16 -6.69 8.52
N TYR A 203 -6.14 -6.21 7.28
CA TYR A 203 -6.35 -7.06 6.13
C TYR A 203 -5.06 -7.15 5.34
N VAL A 204 -4.71 -8.36 4.95
CA VAL A 204 -3.55 -8.66 4.11
C VAL A 204 -4.04 -9.38 2.86
N ALA A 205 -3.79 -8.78 1.71
CA ALA A 205 -4.00 -9.44 0.42
C ALA A 205 -2.76 -10.25 0.06
N SER A 206 -2.98 -11.46 -0.43
CA SER A 206 -1.92 -12.42 -0.74
C SER A 206 -2.29 -13.17 -2.01
N GLU A 207 -1.33 -13.38 -2.88
CA GLU A 207 -1.55 -14.13 -4.10
C GLU A 207 -1.84 -15.63 -3.82
N PRO A 208 -2.61 -16.29 -4.71
CA PRO A 208 -3.24 -15.72 -5.91
C PRO A 208 -4.57 -15.01 -5.64
N ASP A 209 -5.27 -15.26 -4.52
CA ASP A 209 -6.64 -14.79 -4.29
C ASP A 209 -7.06 -14.84 -2.80
N ILE A 210 -6.12 -14.67 -1.90
CA ILE A 210 -6.36 -14.70 -0.45
C ILE A 210 -6.52 -13.28 0.08
N LEU A 211 -7.57 -13.05 0.88
CA LEU A 211 -7.71 -11.89 1.73
C LEU A 211 -7.80 -12.35 3.19
N ALA A 212 -6.66 -12.28 3.88
CA ALA A 212 -6.60 -12.63 5.30
C ALA A 212 -7.05 -11.45 6.17
N LYS A 213 -7.87 -11.73 7.17
CA LYS A 213 -8.32 -10.75 8.15
C LYS A 213 -7.83 -11.12 9.54
N PHE A 214 -7.14 -10.20 10.17
CA PHE A 214 -6.71 -10.31 11.57
C PHE A 214 -7.47 -9.31 12.42
N VAL A 215 -7.97 -9.74 13.55
CA VAL A 215 -8.71 -8.89 14.50
C VAL A 215 -7.92 -8.78 15.79
N PRO A 216 -7.93 -7.60 16.47
CA PRO A 216 -7.26 -7.45 17.75
C PRO A 216 -7.81 -8.46 18.76
N ASN A 217 -6.94 -9.03 19.59
CA ASN A 217 -7.38 -9.80 20.75
C ASN A 217 -8.05 -8.85 21.74
N LYS A 218 -9.28 -9.18 22.11
CA LYS A 218 -10.03 -8.45 23.13
C LYS A 218 -9.48 -8.75 24.52
#